data_9bf618df2af43fb362cd884078850e60
#
_entry.id   9bf618df2af43fb362cd884078850e60
#
_cell.length_a   1.000
_cell.length_b   1.000
_cell.length_c   1.000
_cell.angle_alpha   90.00
_cell.angle_beta   90.00
_cell.angle_gamma   90.00
#
_symmetry.space_group_name_H-M   'P 1'
#
loop_
_entity.id
_entity.type
_entity.pdbx_description
1 polymer ?
#
loop_
_entity_poly.entity_id
_entity_poly.type
_entity_poly.pdbx_seq_one_letter_code
_entity_poly.pdbx_strand_id
1 'polypeptide(L)'
;MCIRDRYSIYTGIYLNSEANSETAAAENGDGVEIITDDTAITDVPAATETNPAITEAPAEDTPRKNIDAVCSDFSDADIVKSDDSSIYYICGGTLYVVSKDNMAVKQEITTENPPFEMYVRGNSLVLVSEEKASGDKSEDGRDHTNVVIDIYTISSDSLTHIKTYKQNGEYNSARIDDNGVLYLVTGYSNYRGAPLDENADLDNYVPGYYIDGEKHYVAAEDITVPQGANNTDYTIISSVKCSEPVNISVKAVLGSNANAFCSDDTLYVAFSGTKDGKSYTAVTSFAISESGLSYKASGTVEGELISRYSMAESEGGFRIACRSFDENGMAVTDIYTLDSSLAVISKAEGLLPGVIIGSVKFDGNYASLIENNRTDASLVVDLDQSAPVENAETKCFIAPYVSKLSDGLMAGITACEDENGGYNGLRLELYSADSGEKISETVFARFPKVQSPALSDKKAMLIDTDNKIVGIPVSSVNEFGVKNQYFVFGYDENGFTQKGVFEYNDIDDSYTFERAVVTDGVLYIIGSGRMVSVDLDDMTVADTFVF
;
A
#
# COMPACT_ATOMS: atom_id res chain seq x y z
N MET A 1 2.01 -0.07 -2.61
CA MET A 1 1.24 0.48 -3.74
C MET A 1 0.46 -0.67 -4.35
N CYS A 2 -0.85 -0.66 -4.25
CA CYS A 2 -1.70 -1.77 -4.71
C CYS A 2 -1.78 -1.76 -6.25
N ILE A 3 -2.09 -2.91 -6.88
CA ILE A 3 -2.36 -3.00 -8.34
C ILE A 3 -3.33 -1.90 -8.81
N ARG A 4 -4.27 -1.49 -7.96
CA ARG A 4 -5.20 -0.39 -8.17
C ARG A 4 -4.58 0.99 -8.37
N ASP A 5 -3.51 1.31 -7.65
CA ASP A 5 -2.87 2.65 -7.78
C ASP A 5 -2.21 2.83 -9.16
N ARG A 6 -1.78 1.72 -9.78
CA ARG A 6 -1.29 1.74 -11.17
C ARG A 6 -2.41 1.79 -12.20
N TYR A 7 -3.55 1.17 -11.93
CA TYR A 7 -4.71 1.24 -12.84
C TYR A 7 -5.27 2.67 -12.91
N SER A 8 -5.29 3.41 -11.78
CA SER A 8 -5.74 4.80 -11.77
C SER A 8 -4.74 5.75 -12.46
N ILE A 9 -3.43 5.46 -12.40
CA ILE A 9 -2.41 6.22 -13.14
C ILE A 9 -2.53 5.92 -14.64
N TYR A 10 -2.77 4.66 -15.03
CA TYR A 10 -2.94 4.28 -16.44
C TYR A 10 -4.23 4.83 -17.05
N THR A 11 -5.35 4.79 -16.33
CA THR A 11 -6.60 5.41 -16.82
C THR A 11 -6.49 6.95 -16.89
N GLY A 12 -5.75 7.57 -15.97
CA GLY A 12 -5.46 9.01 -16.03
C GLY A 12 -4.60 9.41 -17.25
N ILE A 13 -3.64 8.58 -17.63
CA ILE A 13 -2.81 8.82 -18.84
C ILE A 13 -3.61 8.58 -20.11
N TYR A 14 -4.47 7.55 -20.16
CA TYR A 14 -5.33 7.30 -21.32
C TYR A 14 -6.39 8.39 -21.51
N LEU A 15 -7.01 8.87 -20.43
CA LEU A 15 -7.97 9.98 -20.49
C LEU A 15 -7.30 11.30 -20.90
N ASN A 16 -6.05 11.55 -20.49
CA ASN A 16 -5.31 12.72 -20.94
C ASN A 16 -4.84 12.61 -22.41
N SER A 17 -4.57 11.42 -22.93
CA SER A 17 -4.23 11.24 -24.35
C SER A 17 -5.46 11.38 -25.25
N GLU A 18 -6.65 10.95 -24.83
CA GLU A 18 -7.89 11.17 -25.56
C GLU A 18 -8.34 12.64 -25.50
N ALA A 19 -8.20 13.32 -24.35
CA ALA A 19 -8.50 14.75 -24.24
C ALA A 19 -7.58 15.64 -25.11
N ASN A 20 -6.33 15.25 -25.30
CA ASN A 20 -5.41 15.96 -26.19
C ASN A 20 -5.63 15.66 -27.68
N SER A 21 -6.28 14.53 -28.03
CA SER A 21 -6.62 14.23 -29.42
C SER A 21 -7.91 14.95 -29.90
N GLU A 22 -8.82 15.24 -28.98
CA GLU A 22 -10.05 15.98 -29.32
C GLU A 22 -9.84 17.50 -29.48
N THR A 23 -8.81 18.08 -28.83
CA THR A 23 -8.50 19.51 -29.00
C THR A 23 -7.67 19.84 -30.25
N ALA A 24 -7.09 18.83 -30.93
CA ALA A 24 -6.34 19.03 -32.17
C ALA A 24 -7.17 18.91 -33.44
N ALA A 25 -8.47 18.57 -33.35
CA ALA A 25 -9.35 18.35 -34.52
C ALA A 25 -10.24 19.55 -34.89
N ALA A 26 -10.03 20.74 -34.31
CA ALA A 26 -10.91 21.89 -34.48
C ALA A 26 -10.34 23.04 -35.33
N GLU A 27 -9.30 22.86 -36.11
CA GLU A 27 -8.90 23.84 -37.13
C GLU A 27 -8.30 23.14 -38.36
N ASN A 28 -9.12 22.85 -39.38
CA ASN A 28 -8.86 23.09 -40.79
C ASN A 28 -9.98 22.47 -41.63
N GLY A 29 -10.86 23.31 -42.15
CA GLY A 29 -11.81 22.94 -43.16
C GLY A 29 -11.13 22.96 -44.53
N ASP A 30 -11.32 21.88 -45.28
CA ASP A 30 -11.60 21.93 -46.71
C ASP A 30 -12.04 20.53 -47.16
N GLY A 31 -13.11 20.51 -47.95
CA GLY A 31 -13.87 19.34 -48.32
C GLY A 31 -13.17 18.41 -49.32
N VAL A 32 -13.47 17.14 -49.23
CA VAL A 32 -13.44 16.17 -50.35
C VAL A 32 -14.61 15.19 -50.19
N GLU A 33 -15.25 14.94 -51.31
CA GLU A 33 -16.48 14.21 -51.55
C GLU A 33 -16.47 12.76 -51.08
N ILE A 34 -17.64 12.32 -50.58
CA ILE A 34 -17.97 10.95 -50.26
C ILE A 34 -18.34 10.22 -51.55
N ILE A 35 -17.66 9.12 -51.85
CA ILE A 35 -18.16 8.11 -52.82
C ILE A 35 -18.72 6.96 -51.99
N THR A 36 -20.03 6.80 -52.09
CA THR A 36 -20.76 5.62 -51.59
C THR A 36 -20.68 4.52 -52.63
N ASP A 37 -20.21 3.34 -52.24
CA ASP A 37 -20.45 2.14 -53.03
C ASP A 37 -21.17 1.10 -52.15
N ASP A 38 -22.33 0.75 -52.68
CA ASP A 38 -23.35 -0.09 -52.07
C ASP A 38 -23.10 -1.54 -52.55
N THR A 39 -22.72 -2.45 -51.64
CA THR A 39 -22.91 -3.89 -51.93
C THR A 39 -23.39 -4.61 -50.69
N ALA A 40 -24.64 -4.99 -50.72
CA ALA A 40 -25.31 -5.88 -49.80
C ALA A 40 -24.66 -7.25 -49.74
N ILE A 41 -24.38 -7.71 -48.53
CA ILE A 41 -24.17 -9.13 -48.25
C ILE A 41 -25.11 -9.60 -47.12
N THR A 42 -25.84 -10.61 -47.48
CA THR A 42 -26.94 -11.31 -46.86
C THR A 42 -26.67 -11.86 -45.47
N ASP A 43 -27.72 -11.89 -44.69
CA ASP A 43 -28.01 -12.51 -43.41
C ASP A 43 -27.23 -13.81 -43.06
N VAL A 44 -26.56 -13.77 -41.89
CA VAL A 44 -26.23 -14.94 -41.10
C VAL A 44 -26.90 -14.76 -39.72
N PRO A 45 -27.61 -15.75 -39.19
CA PRO A 45 -28.37 -15.60 -37.96
C PRO A 45 -27.42 -15.49 -36.77
N ALA A 46 -27.68 -14.48 -35.93
CA ALA A 46 -27.02 -14.24 -34.67
C ALA A 46 -27.20 -15.44 -33.73
N ALA A 47 -26.13 -16.10 -33.42
CA ALA A 47 -26.06 -16.97 -32.25
C ALA A 47 -26.12 -16.05 -31.01
N THR A 48 -27.16 -16.21 -30.22
CA THR A 48 -27.26 -15.64 -28.87
C THR A 48 -26.25 -16.34 -27.97
N GLU A 49 -25.05 -15.78 -27.89
CA GLU A 49 -24.17 -16.08 -26.77
C GLU A 49 -24.73 -15.41 -25.51
N THR A 50 -25.32 -16.23 -24.65
CA THR A 50 -25.57 -15.83 -23.26
C THR A 50 -24.21 -15.81 -22.56
N ASN A 51 -23.62 -14.63 -22.48
CA ASN A 51 -22.52 -14.36 -21.54
C ASN A 51 -23.00 -14.77 -20.14
N PRO A 52 -22.27 -15.64 -19.42
CA PRO A 52 -22.51 -15.83 -18.01
C PRO A 52 -22.26 -14.48 -17.35
N ALA A 53 -23.22 -14.01 -16.55
CA ALA A 53 -23.11 -12.79 -15.78
C ALA A 53 -21.80 -12.87 -14.98
N ILE A 54 -20.84 -12.04 -15.35
CA ILE A 54 -19.72 -11.68 -14.48
C ILE A 54 -20.40 -11.03 -13.29
N THR A 55 -20.40 -11.74 -12.16
CA THR A 55 -20.79 -11.15 -10.87
C THR A 55 -19.78 -10.03 -10.67
N GLU A 56 -20.23 -8.78 -10.82
CA GLU A 56 -19.43 -7.62 -10.47
C GLU A 56 -18.98 -7.82 -9.03
N ALA A 57 -17.70 -7.93 -8.82
CA ALA A 57 -17.12 -7.75 -7.50
C ALA A 57 -17.60 -6.39 -6.98
N PRO A 58 -17.95 -6.26 -5.69
CA PRO A 58 -18.42 -5.00 -5.15
C PRO A 58 -17.46 -3.89 -5.56
N ALA A 59 -18.00 -2.81 -6.13
CA ALA A 59 -17.21 -1.64 -6.51
C ALA A 59 -16.51 -1.11 -5.26
N GLU A 60 -15.22 -1.33 -5.18
CA GLU A 60 -14.38 -0.81 -4.11
C GLU A 60 -13.92 0.58 -4.51
N ASP A 61 -14.48 1.61 -3.90
CA ASP A 61 -14.31 3.00 -4.33
C ASP A 61 -13.10 3.74 -3.76
N THR A 62 -12.29 3.13 -2.89
CA THR A 62 -11.14 3.84 -2.30
C THR A 62 -9.87 2.99 -2.30
N PRO A 63 -8.73 3.55 -2.76
CA PRO A 63 -7.45 2.85 -2.65
C PRO A 63 -7.06 2.73 -1.17
N ARG A 64 -6.92 1.50 -0.70
CA ARG A 64 -6.39 1.22 0.64
C ARG A 64 -4.94 1.67 0.71
N LYS A 65 -4.64 2.50 1.70
CA LYS A 65 -3.30 3.05 1.89
C LYS A 65 -2.64 2.31 3.03
N ASN A 66 -1.46 1.73 2.80
CA ASN A 66 -0.62 1.16 3.84
C ASN A 66 0.55 2.08 4.14
N ILE A 67 0.92 2.22 5.41
CA ILE A 67 2.22 2.79 5.78
C ILE A 67 3.25 1.70 5.52
N ASP A 68 4.22 1.94 4.62
CA ASP A 68 5.30 1.00 4.41
C ASP A 68 6.19 0.92 5.65
N ALA A 69 6.48 -0.30 6.10
CA ALA A 69 7.34 -0.50 7.26
C ALA A 69 8.76 -0.05 6.93
N VAL A 70 9.18 1.01 7.57
CA VAL A 70 10.57 1.48 7.59
C VAL A 70 11.29 0.91 8.83
N CYS A 71 10.53 0.33 9.76
CA CYS A 71 10.95 -0.06 11.09
C CYS A 71 11.07 -1.58 11.22
N SER A 72 12.11 -2.04 11.90
CA SER A 72 12.39 -3.48 12.10
C SER A 72 11.45 -4.16 13.11
N ASP A 73 10.84 -3.37 14.01
CA ASP A 73 10.08 -3.89 15.17
C ASP A 73 8.57 -4.05 14.90
N PHE A 74 8.13 -3.77 13.67
CA PHE A 74 6.73 -3.89 13.26
C PHE A 74 6.54 -4.97 12.21
N SER A 75 5.44 -5.71 12.30
CA SER A 75 4.98 -6.62 11.26
C SER A 75 3.92 -5.96 10.39
N ASP A 76 4.09 -6.08 9.09
CA ASP A 76 3.09 -5.64 8.11
C ASP A 76 1.93 -6.65 8.03
N ALA A 77 0.74 -6.15 7.70
CA ALA A 77 -0.38 -6.99 7.33
C ALA A 77 -0.12 -7.74 6.02
N ASP A 78 -0.77 -8.87 5.83
CA ASP A 78 -0.86 -9.54 4.53
C ASP A 78 -2.15 -10.38 4.44
N ILE A 79 -2.45 -10.88 3.25
CA ILE A 79 -3.51 -11.87 3.02
C ILE A 79 -3.05 -13.29 3.37
N VAL A 80 -1.74 -13.52 3.51
CA VAL A 80 -1.15 -14.79 3.92
C VAL A 80 -0.20 -14.59 5.08
N LYS A 81 -0.36 -15.37 6.13
CA LYS A 81 0.55 -15.47 7.27
C LYS A 81 0.77 -16.93 7.65
N SER A 82 1.81 -17.22 8.40
CA SER A 82 2.05 -18.56 8.93
C SER A 82 2.64 -18.52 10.33
N ASP A 83 2.38 -19.56 11.10
CA ASP A 83 3.08 -19.90 12.33
C ASP A 83 3.74 -21.29 12.21
N ASP A 84 4.19 -21.86 13.29
CA ASP A 84 4.88 -23.16 13.30
C ASP A 84 4.00 -24.32 12.75
N SER A 85 2.67 -24.24 12.87
CA SER A 85 1.74 -25.35 12.59
C SER A 85 0.74 -25.10 11.47
N SER A 86 0.55 -23.86 11.10
CA SER A 86 -0.57 -23.45 10.24
C SER A 86 -0.17 -22.37 9.25
N ILE A 87 -0.88 -22.37 8.14
CA ILE A 87 -0.93 -21.26 7.19
C ILE A 87 -2.31 -20.62 7.29
N TYR A 88 -2.34 -19.31 7.40
CA TYR A 88 -3.53 -18.46 7.43
C TYR A 88 -3.66 -17.77 6.08
N TYR A 89 -4.80 -17.91 5.42
CA TYR A 89 -5.01 -17.33 4.10
C TYR A 89 -6.40 -16.70 4.00
N ILE A 90 -6.46 -15.43 3.61
CA ILE A 90 -7.71 -14.73 3.27
C ILE A 90 -7.97 -14.91 1.79
N CYS A 91 -9.06 -15.62 1.46
CA CYS A 91 -9.51 -15.84 0.09
C CYS A 91 -11.01 -15.54 -0.01
N GLY A 92 -11.41 -14.68 -0.95
CA GLY A 92 -12.82 -14.35 -1.16
C GLY A 92 -13.53 -13.79 0.09
N GLY A 93 -12.78 -13.16 1.01
CA GLY A 93 -13.32 -12.62 2.26
C GLY A 93 -13.50 -13.67 3.38
N THR A 94 -13.03 -14.89 3.19
CA THR A 94 -13.00 -15.95 4.21
C THR A 94 -11.55 -16.20 4.65
N LEU A 95 -11.32 -16.33 5.94
CA LEU A 95 -10.04 -16.79 6.48
C LEU A 95 -10.04 -18.31 6.54
N TYR A 96 -9.07 -18.92 5.88
CA TYR A 96 -8.76 -20.35 5.96
C TYR A 96 -7.56 -20.58 6.86
N VAL A 97 -7.68 -21.51 7.79
CA VAL A 97 -6.58 -22.02 8.62
C VAL A 97 -6.20 -23.40 8.12
N VAL A 98 -5.03 -23.51 7.51
CA VAL A 98 -4.57 -24.75 6.85
C VAL A 98 -3.43 -25.36 7.66
N SER A 99 -3.53 -26.66 7.93
CA SER A 99 -2.45 -27.44 8.57
C SER A 99 -1.26 -27.59 7.63
N LYS A 100 -0.06 -27.32 8.11
CA LYS A 100 1.18 -27.59 7.39
C LYS A 100 1.47 -29.08 7.23
N ASP A 101 1.07 -29.91 8.20
CA ASP A 101 1.39 -31.34 8.22
C ASP A 101 0.73 -32.14 7.09
N ASN A 102 -0.48 -31.73 6.67
CA ASN A 102 -1.28 -32.50 5.74
C ASN A 102 -2.11 -31.66 4.77
N MET A 103 -1.85 -30.36 4.70
CA MET A 103 -2.57 -29.38 3.88
C MET A 103 -4.11 -29.41 4.03
N ALA A 104 -4.61 -29.88 5.18
CA ALA A 104 -6.05 -29.88 5.45
C ALA A 104 -6.51 -28.59 6.10
N VAL A 105 -7.70 -28.11 5.74
CA VAL A 105 -8.34 -26.99 6.43
C VAL A 105 -8.72 -27.40 7.85
N LYS A 106 -8.13 -26.74 8.84
CA LYS A 106 -8.47 -26.89 10.27
C LYS A 106 -9.71 -26.10 10.63
N GLN A 107 -9.84 -24.90 10.05
CA GLN A 107 -10.94 -23.97 10.35
C GLN A 107 -11.17 -23.00 9.20
N GLU A 108 -12.44 -22.64 8.99
CA GLU A 108 -12.88 -21.55 8.12
C GLU A 108 -13.58 -20.50 8.96
N ILE A 109 -13.25 -19.22 8.76
CA ILE A 109 -13.89 -18.11 9.45
C ILE A 109 -14.40 -17.12 8.42
N THR A 110 -15.72 -16.97 8.40
CA THR A 110 -16.40 -15.92 7.64
C THR A 110 -16.89 -14.87 8.63
N THR A 111 -16.44 -13.64 8.45
CA THR A 111 -16.84 -12.48 9.27
C THR A 111 -18.04 -11.77 8.63
N GLU A 112 -18.70 -10.89 9.37
CA GLU A 112 -19.80 -10.07 8.86
C GLU A 112 -19.35 -9.20 7.68
N ASN A 113 -18.15 -8.63 7.81
CA ASN A 113 -17.49 -7.83 6.76
C ASN A 113 -16.28 -8.61 6.24
N PRO A 114 -16.11 -8.73 4.91
CA PRO A 114 -14.99 -9.46 4.34
C PRO A 114 -13.64 -8.90 4.79
N PRO A 115 -12.77 -9.68 5.44
CA PRO A 115 -11.45 -9.22 5.80
C PRO A 115 -10.57 -9.07 4.56
N PHE A 116 -9.70 -8.06 4.57
CA PHE A 116 -8.77 -7.81 3.48
C PHE A 116 -7.30 -7.84 3.89
N GLU A 117 -7.02 -7.81 5.18
CA GLU A 117 -5.69 -7.91 5.75
C GLU A 117 -5.74 -8.66 7.08
N MET A 118 -4.63 -9.32 7.44
CA MET A 118 -4.46 -9.92 8.75
C MET A 118 -3.06 -9.68 9.32
N TYR A 119 -2.98 -9.80 10.62
CA TYR A 119 -1.75 -9.85 11.39
C TYR A 119 -1.73 -11.12 12.23
N VAL A 120 -0.55 -11.73 12.35
CA VAL A 120 -0.29 -12.83 13.28
C VAL A 120 0.90 -12.44 14.12
N ARG A 121 0.71 -12.38 15.45
CA ARG A 121 1.79 -12.03 16.38
C ARG A 121 1.62 -12.78 17.70
N GLY A 122 2.62 -13.59 18.07
CA GLY A 122 2.49 -14.49 19.21
C GLY A 122 1.24 -15.36 19.08
N ASN A 123 0.39 -15.37 20.09
CA ASN A 123 -0.86 -16.12 20.10
C ASN A 123 -2.06 -15.30 19.63
N SER A 124 -1.85 -14.16 18.97
CA SER A 124 -2.94 -13.31 18.47
C SER A 124 -3.00 -13.32 16.96
N LEU A 125 -4.20 -13.48 16.41
CA LEU A 125 -4.53 -13.21 15.02
C LEU A 125 -5.54 -12.07 14.97
N VAL A 126 -5.30 -11.12 14.09
CA VAL A 126 -6.13 -9.93 13.92
C VAL A 126 -6.58 -9.87 12.47
N LEU A 127 -7.89 -9.77 12.25
CA LEU A 127 -8.47 -9.50 10.93
C LEU A 127 -8.87 -8.03 10.83
N VAL A 128 -8.59 -7.44 9.67
CA VAL A 128 -8.98 -6.07 9.34
C VAL A 128 -10.02 -6.12 8.23
N SER A 129 -11.14 -5.47 8.45
CA SER A 129 -12.21 -5.32 7.46
C SER A 129 -12.82 -3.92 7.52
N GLU A 130 -13.65 -3.57 6.55
CA GLU A 130 -14.41 -2.32 6.52
C GLU A 130 -15.91 -2.60 6.51
N GLU A 131 -16.64 -1.84 7.31
CA GLU A 131 -18.09 -1.83 7.36
C GLU A 131 -18.60 -0.52 6.77
N LYS A 132 -19.46 -0.60 5.75
CA LYS A 132 -20.21 0.57 5.26
C LYS A 132 -21.41 0.81 6.17
N ALA A 133 -21.45 1.95 6.84
CA ALA A 133 -22.57 2.30 7.70
C ALA A 133 -23.83 2.52 6.84
N SER A 134 -24.79 1.59 6.93
CA SER A 134 -26.02 1.65 6.16
C SER A 134 -26.92 2.79 6.63
N GLY A 135 -27.25 3.71 5.74
CA GLY A 135 -28.29 4.72 5.94
C GLY A 135 -27.82 6.09 6.42
N ASP A 136 -26.56 6.26 6.70
CA ASP A 136 -25.96 7.51 7.17
C ASP A 136 -24.98 8.04 6.12
N LYS A 137 -25.49 8.91 5.24
CA LYS A 137 -24.66 9.52 4.18
C LYS A 137 -24.17 10.89 4.63
N SER A 138 -22.89 11.17 4.38
CA SER A 138 -22.37 12.53 4.42
C SER A 138 -23.13 13.45 3.47
N GLU A 139 -23.08 14.76 3.62
CA GLU A 139 -23.75 15.72 2.73
C GLU A 139 -23.31 15.59 1.26
N ASP A 140 -22.10 15.10 1.02
CA ASP A 140 -21.57 14.81 -0.33
C ASP A 140 -22.04 13.45 -0.88
N GLY A 141 -22.91 12.72 -0.14
CA GLY A 141 -23.52 11.46 -0.54
C GLY A 141 -22.66 10.22 -0.32
N ARG A 142 -21.48 10.34 0.33
CA ARG A 142 -20.65 9.20 0.69
C ARG A 142 -21.20 8.45 1.88
N ASP A 143 -21.09 7.15 1.87
CA ASP A 143 -21.41 6.33 3.03
C ASP A 143 -20.32 6.48 4.09
N HIS A 144 -20.70 6.61 5.36
CA HIS A 144 -19.70 6.53 6.43
C HIS A 144 -19.17 5.11 6.52
N THR A 145 -17.85 5.00 6.65
CA THR A 145 -17.15 3.73 6.78
C THR A 145 -16.63 3.59 8.21
N ASN A 146 -16.64 2.38 8.72
CA ASN A 146 -15.92 2.00 9.93
C ASN A 146 -14.85 0.96 9.56
N VAL A 147 -13.68 1.07 10.14
CA VAL A 147 -12.72 -0.02 10.13
C VAL A 147 -13.03 -0.95 11.29
N VAL A 148 -13.09 -2.25 10.99
CA VAL A 148 -13.42 -3.32 11.94
C VAL A 148 -12.18 -4.18 12.17
N ILE A 149 -11.85 -4.38 13.42
CA ILE A 149 -10.74 -5.21 13.89
C ILE A 149 -11.31 -6.35 14.72
N ASP A 150 -11.26 -7.57 14.18
CA ASP A 150 -11.62 -8.78 14.89
C ASP A 150 -10.38 -9.48 15.42
N ILE A 151 -10.32 -9.69 16.73
CA ILE A 151 -9.16 -10.24 17.44
C ILE A 151 -9.46 -11.67 17.86
N TYR A 152 -8.54 -12.57 17.54
CA TYR A 152 -8.61 -13.99 17.87
C TYR A 152 -7.39 -14.41 18.66
N THR A 153 -7.59 -15.35 19.58
CA THR A 153 -6.50 -16.11 20.22
C THR A 153 -6.22 -17.37 19.41
N ILE A 154 -4.96 -17.58 19.07
CA ILE A 154 -4.47 -18.80 18.42
C ILE A 154 -4.23 -19.86 19.51
N SER A 155 -4.83 -21.03 19.37
CA SER A 155 -4.51 -22.23 20.12
C SER A 155 -4.03 -23.33 19.17
N SER A 156 -3.51 -24.44 19.68
CA SER A 156 -2.92 -25.52 18.85
C SER A 156 -3.81 -26.00 17.71
N ASP A 157 -5.15 -25.92 17.86
CA ASP A 157 -6.09 -26.52 16.91
C ASP A 157 -7.17 -25.55 16.43
N SER A 158 -7.24 -24.33 16.96
CA SER A 158 -8.34 -23.41 16.61
C SER A 158 -8.05 -21.96 16.91
N LEU A 159 -8.75 -21.07 16.20
CA LEU A 159 -8.88 -19.65 16.51
C LEU A 159 -10.15 -19.42 17.34
N THR A 160 -10.01 -18.69 18.43
CA THR A 160 -11.14 -18.27 19.26
C THR A 160 -11.28 -16.76 19.22
N HIS A 161 -12.41 -16.25 18.75
CA HIS A 161 -12.71 -14.82 18.76
C HIS A 161 -12.80 -14.31 20.21
N ILE A 162 -12.13 -13.18 20.49
CA ILE A 162 -12.09 -12.60 21.84
C ILE A 162 -12.65 -11.18 21.89
N LYS A 163 -12.54 -10.40 20.82
CA LYS A 163 -12.92 -8.99 20.81
C LYS A 163 -13.17 -8.47 19.40
N THR A 164 -14.18 -7.63 19.23
CA THR A 164 -14.35 -6.77 18.06
C THR A 164 -14.16 -5.31 18.48
N TYR A 165 -13.26 -4.61 17.79
CA TYR A 165 -13.06 -3.17 17.87
C TYR A 165 -13.44 -2.55 16.53
N LYS A 166 -14.21 -1.44 16.56
CA LYS A 166 -14.53 -0.65 15.36
C LYS A 166 -14.14 0.80 15.57
N GLN A 167 -13.68 1.45 14.51
CA GLN A 167 -13.28 2.86 14.52
C GLN A 167 -13.88 3.57 13.32
N ASN A 168 -14.44 4.76 13.52
CA ASN A 168 -14.95 5.58 12.42
C ASN A 168 -13.85 5.91 11.41
N GLY A 169 -14.24 6.01 10.15
CA GLY A 169 -13.40 6.46 9.05
C GLY A 169 -12.96 5.35 8.12
N GLU A 170 -12.36 5.76 7.01
CA GLU A 170 -11.78 4.90 5.99
C GLU A 170 -10.41 4.39 6.45
N TYR A 171 -10.09 3.15 6.12
CA TYR A 171 -8.80 2.56 6.43
C TYR A 171 -7.67 3.33 5.75
N ASN A 172 -6.72 3.78 6.54
CA ASN A 172 -5.49 4.38 6.02
C ASN A 172 -4.33 3.40 6.12
N SER A 173 -4.06 2.89 7.32
CA SER A 173 -2.98 1.95 7.59
C SER A 173 -3.13 1.31 8.96
N ALA A 174 -2.51 0.14 9.13
CA ALA A 174 -2.29 -0.44 10.44
C ALA A 174 -0.92 -1.13 10.51
N ARG A 175 -0.42 -1.37 11.74
CA ARG A 175 0.80 -2.09 12.05
C ARG A 175 0.68 -2.76 13.41
N ILE A 176 1.34 -3.88 13.57
CA ILE A 176 1.45 -4.55 14.87
C ILE A 176 2.90 -4.61 15.30
N ASP A 177 3.19 -4.19 16.55
CA ASP A 177 4.54 -4.27 17.12
C ASP A 177 4.85 -5.66 17.70
N ASP A 178 6.08 -5.82 18.18
CA ASP A 178 6.56 -7.07 18.78
C ASP A 178 5.83 -7.43 20.09
N ASN A 179 5.22 -6.44 20.74
CA ASN A 179 4.44 -6.65 21.96
C ASN A 179 2.97 -7.02 21.66
N GLY A 180 2.58 -7.13 20.38
CA GLY A 180 1.22 -7.43 19.95
C GLY A 180 0.26 -6.25 20.12
N VAL A 181 0.76 -5.02 20.01
CA VAL A 181 -0.06 -3.81 19.96
C VAL A 181 -0.27 -3.43 18.52
N LEU A 182 -1.53 -3.42 18.08
CA LEU A 182 -1.93 -2.94 16.76
C LEU A 182 -2.15 -1.42 16.82
N TYR A 183 -1.49 -0.68 15.94
CA TYR A 183 -1.69 0.75 15.70
C TYR A 183 -2.51 0.91 14.43
N LEU A 184 -3.72 1.44 14.57
CA LEU A 184 -4.65 1.66 13.47
C LEU A 184 -4.80 3.16 13.21
N VAL A 185 -4.73 3.57 11.95
CA VAL A 185 -4.97 4.94 11.48
C VAL A 185 -6.13 4.94 10.51
N THR A 186 -7.14 5.80 10.76
CA THR A 186 -8.27 6.02 9.85
C THR A 186 -8.44 7.50 9.55
N GLY A 187 -8.95 7.81 8.35
CA GLY A 187 -9.38 9.15 7.96
C GLY A 187 -10.89 9.26 8.07
N TYR A 188 -11.40 10.24 8.82
CA TYR A 188 -12.82 10.42 9.05
C TYR A 188 -13.26 11.84 8.70
N SER A 189 -14.16 11.96 7.72
CA SER A 189 -14.76 13.23 7.34
C SER A 189 -16.13 13.34 7.98
N ASN A 190 -16.30 14.37 8.82
CA ASN A 190 -17.49 14.54 9.65
C ASN A 190 -18.31 15.79 9.28
N TYR A 191 -18.20 16.29 8.06
CA TYR A 191 -18.99 17.45 7.64
C TYR A 191 -20.43 17.05 7.35
N ARG A 192 -21.38 17.46 8.24
CA ARG A 192 -22.82 17.21 8.06
C ARG A 192 -23.63 18.50 7.85
N GLY A 193 -22.98 19.65 7.65
CA GLY A 193 -23.66 20.93 7.40
C GLY A 193 -24.59 21.42 8.51
N ALA A 194 -24.68 20.70 9.62
CA ALA A 194 -25.53 21.07 10.75
C ALA A 194 -24.88 22.16 11.59
N PRO A 195 -25.62 23.20 11.99
CA PRO A 195 -25.05 24.22 12.88
C PRO A 195 -24.74 23.62 14.26
N LEU A 196 -23.59 23.99 14.81
CA LEU A 196 -23.19 23.62 16.16
C LEU A 196 -24.04 24.42 17.15
N ASP A 197 -24.99 23.78 17.80
CA ASP A 197 -25.77 24.36 18.88
C ASP A 197 -25.72 23.49 20.15
N GLU A 198 -26.32 23.94 21.22
CA GLU A 198 -26.32 23.24 22.51
C GLU A 198 -27.08 21.91 22.51
N ASN A 199 -27.81 21.59 21.44
CA ASN A 199 -28.50 20.32 21.23
C ASN A 199 -27.86 19.47 20.12
N ALA A 200 -26.66 19.84 19.69
CA ALA A 200 -25.96 19.15 18.61
C ALA A 200 -25.68 17.69 19.00
N ASP A 201 -26.04 16.77 18.11
CA ASP A 201 -25.72 15.36 18.27
C ASP A 201 -24.20 15.17 18.16
N LEU A 202 -23.58 14.52 19.14
CA LEU A 202 -22.16 14.22 19.15
C LEU A 202 -21.70 13.46 17.91
N ASP A 203 -22.55 12.61 17.36
CA ASP A 203 -22.30 11.85 16.13
C ASP A 203 -21.99 12.74 14.92
N ASN A 204 -22.40 13.99 14.95
CA ASN A 204 -22.14 14.95 13.90
C ASN A 204 -20.78 15.67 14.02
N TYR A 205 -20.08 15.56 15.16
CA TYR A 205 -18.90 16.40 15.41
C TYR A 205 -17.73 15.66 16.04
N VAL A 206 -17.97 14.56 16.73
CA VAL A 206 -16.93 13.85 17.49
C VAL A 206 -16.76 12.45 16.91
N PRO A 207 -15.54 12.04 16.56
CA PRO A 207 -15.30 10.71 16.08
C PRO A 207 -15.59 9.66 17.16
N GLY A 208 -16.20 8.56 16.73
CA GLY A 208 -16.57 7.45 17.59
C GLY A 208 -15.73 6.20 17.33
N TYR A 209 -15.74 5.32 18.32
CA TYR A 209 -15.25 3.97 18.20
C TYR A 209 -16.17 3.00 18.99
N TYR A 210 -16.05 1.70 18.75
CA TYR A 210 -16.92 0.70 19.35
C TYR A 210 -16.08 -0.45 19.90
N ILE A 211 -16.49 -0.94 21.06
CA ILE A 211 -15.91 -2.12 21.70
C ILE A 211 -17.05 -3.13 21.91
N ASP A 212 -16.99 -4.28 21.24
CA ASP A 212 -18.07 -5.30 21.27
C ASP A 212 -19.46 -4.73 21.01
N GLY A 213 -19.56 -3.73 20.11
CA GLY A 213 -20.81 -3.07 19.73
C GLY A 213 -21.21 -1.88 20.63
N GLU A 214 -20.56 -1.65 21.75
CA GLU A 214 -20.78 -0.49 22.61
C GLU A 214 -20.04 0.74 22.06
N LYS A 215 -20.80 1.83 21.78
CA LYS A 215 -20.26 3.07 21.21
C LYS A 215 -19.60 3.95 22.27
N HIS A 216 -18.44 4.48 21.94
CA HIS A 216 -17.66 5.45 22.69
C HIS A 216 -17.31 6.63 21.79
N TYR A 217 -17.05 7.79 22.38
CA TYR A 217 -16.51 8.97 21.67
C TYR A 217 -15.09 9.23 22.12
N VAL A 218 -14.27 9.76 21.20
CA VAL A 218 -12.93 10.23 21.57
C VAL A 218 -13.07 11.37 22.57
N ALA A 219 -12.42 11.25 23.72
CA ALA A 219 -12.48 12.26 24.77
C ALA A 219 -11.86 13.59 24.31
N ALA A 220 -12.36 14.72 24.79
CA ALA A 220 -11.89 16.03 24.35
C ALA A 220 -10.38 16.26 24.60
N GLU A 221 -9.85 15.71 25.70
CA GLU A 221 -8.41 15.73 26.03
C GLU A 221 -7.54 14.88 25.10
N ASP A 222 -8.17 13.95 24.34
CA ASP A 222 -7.52 13.05 23.38
C ASP A 222 -7.65 13.58 21.94
N ILE A 223 -8.29 14.73 21.74
CA ILE A 223 -8.40 15.42 20.46
C ILE A 223 -7.36 16.53 20.38
N THR A 224 -6.40 16.38 19.48
CA THR A 224 -5.42 17.43 19.18
C THR A 224 -5.94 18.32 18.06
N VAL A 225 -5.90 19.65 18.29
CA VAL A 225 -6.23 20.66 17.28
C VAL A 225 -4.94 21.39 16.89
N PRO A 226 -4.29 21.03 15.78
CA PRO A 226 -3.07 21.69 15.33
C PRO A 226 -3.31 23.14 14.94
N GLN A 227 -2.28 23.96 15.02
CA GLN A 227 -2.36 25.34 14.57
C GLN A 227 -2.70 25.40 13.08
N GLY A 228 -3.78 26.10 12.74
CA GLY A 228 -4.23 26.28 11.36
C GLY A 228 -5.25 25.24 10.89
N ALA A 229 -5.67 24.29 11.72
CA ALA A 229 -6.79 23.41 11.39
C ALA A 229 -8.00 24.24 10.95
N ASN A 230 -8.52 23.99 9.74
CA ASN A 230 -9.54 24.80 9.10
C ASN A 230 -10.66 23.97 8.45
N ASN A 231 -10.68 22.66 8.69
CA ASN A 231 -11.73 21.74 8.26
C ASN A 231 -12.20 20.87 9.44
N THR A 232 -13.19 20.03 9.21
CA THR A 232 -13.81 19.15 10.20
C THR A 232 -13.40 17.69 10.07
N ASP A 233 -12.40 17.40 9.23
CA ASP A 233 -11.88 16.05 9.07
C ASP A 233 -11.03 15.66 10.28
N TYR A 234 -10.98 14.38 10.55
CA TYR A 234 -10.16 13.80 11.60
C TYR A 234 -9.24 12.71 11.06
N THR A 235 -8.03 12.68 11.56
CA THR A 235 -7.26 11.43 11.60
C THR A 235 -7.45 10.82 12.97
N ILE A 236 -7.98 9.60 13.02
CA ILE A 236 -8.17 8.85 14.25
C ILE A 236 -7.08 7.80 14.32
N ILE A 237 -6.44 7.71 15.49
CA ILE A 237 -5.35 6.78 15.74
C ILE A 237 -5.71 5.97 16.97
N SER A 238 -5.66 4.65 16.88
CA SER A 238 -5.80 3.80 18.04
C SER A 238 -4.58 2.88 18.22
N SER A 239 -4.28 2.57 19.46
CA SER A 239 -3.43 1.45 19.84
C SER A 239 -4.30 0.40 20.51
N VAL A 240 -4.24 -0.82 19.98
CA VAL A 240 -5.06 -1.96 20.44
C VAL A 240 -4.13 -3.09 20.83
N LYS A 241 -3.97 -3.36 22.14
CA LYS A 241 -3.23 -4.52 22.60
C LYS A 241 -4.07 -5.78 22.40
N CYS A 242 -3.61 -6.65 21.52
CA CYS A 242 -4.40 -7.79 21.03
C CYS A 242 -4.39 -9.01 21.96
N SER A 243 -3.55 -9.01 23.00
CA SER A 243 -3.56 -10.07 24.03
C SER A 243 -4.70 -9.86 25.03
N GLU A 244 -5.08 -10.90 25.78
CA GLU A 244 -6.03 -10.74 26.89
C GLU A 244 -5.32 -10.20 28.17
N PRO A 245 -5.93 -9.23 28.86
CA PRO A 245 -7.09 -8.43 28.47
C PRO A 245 -6.78 -7.44 27.36
N VAL A 246 -7.71 -7.25 26.43
CA VAL A 246 -7.57 -6.26 25.36
C VAL A 246 -7.60 -4.86 25.95
N ASN A 247 -6.57 -4.06 25.66
CA ASN A 247 -6.47 -2.67 26.09
C ASN A 247 -6.43 -1.74 24.86
N ILE A 248 -7.21 -0.68 24.89
CA ILE A 248 -7.41 0.24 23.74
C ILE A 248 -7.19 1.67 24.20
N SER A 249 -6.36 2.42 23.44
CA SER A 249 -6.20 3.87 23.57
C SER A 249 -6.49 4.53 22.23
N VAL A 250 -7.30 5.59 22.22
CA VAL A 250 -7.71 6.30 21.00
C VAL A 250 -7.34 7.77 21.10
N LYS A 251 -6.75 8.31 20.03
CA LYS A 251 -6.42 9.73 19.85
C LYS A 251 -6.99 10.21 18.52
N ALA A 252 -7.24 11.51 18.41
CA ALA A 252 -7.65 12.11 17.15
C ALA A 252 -6.92 13.43 16.89
N VAL A 253 -6.70 13.72 15.61
CA VAL A 253 -6.14 15.00 15.13
C VAL A 253 -7.18 15.64 14.23
N LEU A 254 -7.72 16.79 14.64
CA LEU A 254 -8.69 17.57 13.87
C LEU A 254 -7.98 18.34 12.74
N GLY A 255 -8.63 18.44 11.58
CA GLY A 255 -8.13 19.16 10.42
C GLY A 255 -7.22 18.33 9.53
N SER A 256 -7.14 17.03 9.78
CA SER A 256 -6.25 16.10 9.07
C SER A 256 -7.05 15.00 8.40
N ASN A 257 -6.68 14.67 7.17
CA ASN A 257 -7.13 13.47 6.47
C ASN A 257 -5.92 12.58 6.13
N ALA A 258 -5.43 11.93 7.16
CA ALA A 258 -4.61 10.72 7.18
C ALA A 258 -3.39 10.65 6.24
N ASN A 259 -2.39 11.53 6.42
CA ASN A 259 -1.02 11.18 6.07
C ASN A 259 -0.28 10.84 7.37
N ALA A 260 0.06 9.58 7.55
CA ALA A 260 0.75 9.13 8.75
C ALA A 260 2.06 8.42 8.39
N PHE A 261 3.06 8.60 9.25
CA PHE A 261 4.34 7.90 9.23
C PHE A 261 4.59 7.36 10.64
N CYS A 262 5.04 6.13 10.75
CA CYS A 262 5.34 5.48 12.01
C CYS A 262 6.82 5.07 12.02
N SER A 263 7.56 5.55 13.01
CA SER A 263 8.89 5.04 13.38
C SER A 263 8.76 3.99 14.50
N ASP A 264 9.88 3.55 15.05
CA ASP A 264 9.89 2.52 16.12
C ASP A 264 9.18 3.00 17.40
N ASP A 265 9.29 4.28 17.75
CA ASP A 265 8.76 4.84 19.00
C ASP A 265 7.80 6.03 18.82
N THR A 266 7.58 6.49 17.58
CA THR A 266 6.81 7.71 17.33
C THR A 266 5.91 7.56 16.09
N LEU A 267 4.64 7.93 16.24
CA LEU A 267 3.70 8.04 15.13
C LEU A 267 3.49 9.52 14.80
N TYR A 268 3.71 9.88 13.54
CA TYR A 268 3.55 11.22 13.00
C TYR A 268 2.30 11.29 12.13
N VAL A 269 1.52 12.35 12.32
CA VAL A 269 0.37 12.69 11.48
C VAL A 269 0.61 14.03 10.84
N ALA A 270 0.53 14.11 9.53
CA ALA A 270 0.73 15.34 8.78
C ALA A 270 -0.50 15.66 7.91
N PHE A 271 -0.85 16.93 7.82
CA PHE A 271 -1.84 17.40 6.87
C PHE A 271 -1.42 18.75 6.28
N SER A 272 -1.82 18.98 5.05
CA SER A 272 -1.56 20.24 4.36
C SER A 272 -2.80 21.12 4.36
N GLY A 273 -2.60 22.40 4.55
CA GLY A 273 -3.63 23.42 4.54
C GLY A 273 -3.16 24.71 3.87
N THR A 274 -4.06 25.69 3.80
CA THR A 274 -3.75 27.02 3.27
C THR A 274 -4.12 28.08 4.29
N LYS A 275 -3.20 28.98 4.57
CA LYS A 275 -3.41 30.13 5.44
C LYS A 275 -2.88 31.40 4.76
N ASP A 276 -3.69 32.45 4.70
CA ASP A 276 -3.31 33.73 4.07
C ASP A 276 -2.77 33.57 2.63
N GLY A 277 -3.30 32.59 1.88
CA GLY A 277 -2.88 32.28 0.51
C GLY A 277 -1.57 31.49 0.37
N LYS A 278 -0.97 31.07 1.49
CA LYS A 278 0.23 30.22 1.51
C LYS A 278 -0.10 28.83 1.99
N SER A 279 0.44 27.82 1.31
CA SER A 279 0.36 26.42 1.74
C SER A 279 1.28 26.17 2.93
N TYR A 280 0.82 25.32 3.84
CA TYR A 280 1.60 24.84 4.98
C TYR A 280 1.30 23.36 5.22
N THR A 281 2.19 22.68 5.90
CA THR A 281 1.97 21.33 6.42
C THR A 281 2.15 21.35 7.94
N ALA A 282 1.08 20.96 8.65
CA ALA A 282 1.12 20.75 10.08
C ALA A 282 1.46 19.29 10.38
N VAL A 283 2.31 19.06 11.38
CA VAL A 283 2.72 17.75 11.84
C VAL A 283 2.41 17.62 13.32
N THR A 284 1.83 16.50 13.72
CA THR A 284 1.61 16.13 15.12
C THR A 284 2.27 14.78 15.37
N SER A 285 3.00 14.64 16.47
CA SER A 285 3.64 13.38 16.86
C SER A 285 3.08 12.82 18.17
N PHE A 286 3.00 11.50 18.22
CA PHE A 286 2.56 10.71 19.36
C PHE A 286 3.65 9.69 19.70
N ALA A 287 4.05 9.65 20.97
CA ALA A 287 4.94 8.58 21.43
C ALA A 287 4.17 7.26 21.51
N ILE A 288 4.81 6.21 21.04
CA ILE A 288 4.36 4.82 21.09
C ILE A 288 4.93 4.16 22.34
N SER A 289 4.09 3.49 23.11
CA SER A 289 4.52 2.75 24.31
C SER A 289 3.58 1.59 24.60
N GLU A 290 4.00 0.68 25.45
CA GLU A 290 3.15 -0.42 25.93
C GLU A 290 1.83 0.04 26.58
N SER A 291 1.80 1.26 27.12
CA SER A 291 0.60 1.86 27.69
C SER A 291 -0.32 2.55 26.67
N GLY A 292 0.08 2.55 25.39
CA GLY A 292 -0.64 3.18 24.29
C GLY A 292 0.02 4.44 23.77
N LEU A 293 -0.79 5.29 23.12
CA LEU A 293 -0.37 6.51 22.45
C LEU A 293 -0.42 7.71 23.40
N SER A 294 0.62 8.53 23.40
CA SER A 294 0.65 9.80 24.13
C SER A 294 1.11 10.94 23.23
N TYR A 295 0.43 12.09 23.30
CA TYR A 295 0.83 13.30 22.58
C TYR A 295 2.27 13.70 22.95
N LYS A 296 3.10 14.02 21.93
CA LYS A 296 4.51 14.41 22.09
C LYS A 296 4.72 15.87 21.69
N ALA A 297 4.39 16.23 20.45
CA ALA A 297 4.60 17.56 19.91
C ALA A 297 3.70 17.88 18.72
N SER A 298 3.60 19.19 18.38
CA SER A 298 3.05 19.67 17.10
C SER A 298 3.91 20.79 16.54
N GLY A 299 4.12 20.77 15.21
CA GLY A 299 4.89 21.75 14.47
C GLY A 299 4.24 22.09 13.13
N THR A 300 4.80 23.08 12.42
CA THR A 300 4.30 23.51 11.11
C THR A 300 5.48 23.89 10.23
N VAL A 301 5.46 23.45 8.96
CA VAL A 301 6.40 23.84 7.92
C VAL A 301 5.66 24.50 6.76
N GLU A 302 6.36 25.29 5.95
CA GLU A 302 5.79 25.88 4.72
C GLU A 302 5.71 24.85 3.61
N GLY A 303 4.69 24.98 2.75
CA GLY A 303 4.46 24.11 1.60
C GLY A 303 3.48 22.97 1.89
N GLU A 304 3.07 22.31 0.83
CA GLU A 304 2.17 21.16 0.81
C GLU A 304 2.97 19.86 0.85
N LEU A 305 2.64 18.92 1.72
CA LEU A 305 3.26 17.59 1.77
C LEU A 305 3.17 16.94 0.38
N ILE A 306 4.30 16.51 -0.16
CA ILE A 306 4.35 15.90 -1.50
C ILE A 306 3.57 14.57 -1.51
N SER A 307 3.87 13.70 -0.55
CA SER A 307 3.18 12.43 -0.37
C SER A 307 3.46 11.87 1.03
N ARG A 308 2.69 10.87 1.46
CA ARG A 308 2.96 10.15 2.72
C ARG A 308 4.35 9.51 2.78
N TYR A 309 4.96 9.20 1.63
CA TYR A 309 6.31 8.64 1.52
C TYR A 309 7.41 9.71 1.63
N SER A 310 7.03 10.96 1.65
CA SER A 310 7.95 12.09 1.78
C SER A 310 8.17 12.50 3.25
N MET A 311 8.10 11.51 4.13
CA MET A 311 8.36 11.62 5.57
C MET A 311 9.29 10.49 6.01
N ALA A 312 10.23 10.79 6.92
CA ALA A 312 11.12 9.81 7.53
C ALA A 312 11.64 10.29 8.86
N GLU A 313 12.02 9.39 9.74
CA GLU A 313 12.81 9.66 10.93
C GLU A 313 14.26 9.20 10.73
N SER A 314 15.21 9.93 11.26
CA SER A 314 16.63 9.65 11.22
C SER A 314 17.29 10.07 12.54
N GLU A 315 18.56 9.70 12.75
CA GLU A 315 19.34 10.15 13.92
C GLU A 315 19.37 11.68 14.06
N GLY A 316 19.24 12.43 12.94
CA GLY A 316 19.20 13.89 12.90
C GLY A 316 17.84 14.52 13.23
N GLY A 317 16.76 13.73 13.31
CA GLY A 317 15.40 14.19 13.55
C GLY A 317 14.39 13.74 12.50
N PHE A 318 13.17 14.26 12.59
CA PHE A 318 12.10 13.96 11.64
C PHE A 318 12.26 14.79 10.35
N ARG A 319 12.22 14.13 9.21
CA ARG A 319 12.36 14.75 7.88
C ARG A 319 11.04 14.75 7.14
N ILE A 320 10.74 15.86 6.47
CA ILE A 320 9.52 16.02 5.68
C ILE A 320 9.80 16.87 4.44
N ALA A 321 9.32 16.40 3.27
CA ALA A 321 9.46 17.13 2.02
C ALA A 321 8.12 17.70 1.57
N CYS A 322 8.13 18.99 1.26
CA CYS A 322 6.95 19.76 0.87
C CYS A 322 7.17 20.44 -0.48
N ARG A 323 6.08 20.63 -1.22
CA ARG A 323 6.03 21.47 -2.41
C ARG A 323 5.65 22.87 -2.01
N SER A 324 6.42 23.86 -2.41
CA SER A 324 6.15 25.27 -2.28
C SER A 324 6.28 25.98 -3.64
N PHE A 325 6.18 27.31 -3.64
CA PHE A 325 6.34 28.12 -4.85
C PHE A 325 7.36 29.23 -4.57
N ASP A 326 8.27 29.43 -5.52
CA ASP A 326 9.26 30.50 -5.45
C ASP A 326 8.64 31.90 -5.72
N GLU A 327 9.47 32.93 -5.68
CA GLU A 327 9.06 34.32 -5.93
C GLU A 327 8.48 34.55 -7.36
N ASN A 328 8.82 33.66 -8.30
CA ASN A 328 8.32 33.69 -9.68
C ASN A 328 7.05 32.85 -9.88
N GLY A 329 6.58 32.19 -8.84
CA GLY A 329 5.43 31.27 -8.87
C GLY A 329 5.76 29.90 -9.46
N MET A 330 7.02 29.51 -9.58
CA MET A 330 7.42 28.17 -9.99
C MET A 330 7.37 27.21 -8.80
N ALA A 331 6.85 26.01 -9.02
CA ALA A 331 6.87 24.96 -8.02
C ALA A 331 8.32 24.59 -7.66
N VAL A 332 8.59 24.47 -6.38
CA VAL A 332 9.89 24.01 -5.83
C VAL A 332 9.65 22.99 -4.75
N THR A 333 10.65 22.19 -4.47
CA THR A 333 10.65 21.24 -3.35
C THR A 333 11.50 21.77 -2.22
N ASP A 334 10.94 21.76 -1.02
CA ASP A 334 11.64 22.08 0.22
C ASP A 334 11.69 20.84 1.11
N ILE A 335 12.85 20.58 1.72
CA ILE A 335 13.03 19.47 2.68
C ILE A 335 13.38 20.07 4.02
N TYR A 336 12.60 19.73 5.03
CA TYR A 336 12.79 20.18 6.41
C TYR A 336 13.31 19.02 7.27
N THR A 337 14.19 19.34 8.20
CA THR A 337 14.53 18.47 9.33
C THR A 337 14.03 19.14 10.61
N LEU A 338 13.26 18.40 11.40
CA LEU A 338 12.61 18.86 12.62
C LEU A 338 13.19 18.11 13.83
N ASP A 339 13.36 18.79 14.95
CA ASP A 339 13.75 18.14 16.21
C ASP A 339 12.58 17.39 16.88
N SER A 340 12.81 16.81 18.04
CA SER A 340 11.80 16.06 18.80
C SER A 340 10.61 16.92 19.28
N SER A 341 10.74 18.23 19.27
CA SER A 341 9.65 19.19 19.54
C SER A 341 8.92 19.64 18.27
N LEU A 342 9.32 19.10 17.11
CA LEU A 342 8.89 19.47 15.77
C LEU A 342 9.23 20.92 15.39
N ALA A 343 10.28 21.49 15.98
CA ALA A 343 10.86 22.75 15.54
C ALA A 343 11.83 22.51 14.38
N VAL A 344 11.80 23.39 13.38
CA VAL A 344 12.72 23.30 12.21
C VAL A 344 14.15 23.57 12.66
N ILE A 345 15.05 22.59 12.44
CA ILE A 345 16.49 22.72 12.73
C ILE A 345 17.33 22.86 11.46
N SER A 346 16.88 22.35 10.32
CA SER A 346 17.50 22.62 9.03
C SER A 346 16.48 22.60 7.89
N LYS A 347 16.85 23.22 6.76
CA LYS A 347 16.05 23.30 5.55
C LYS A 347 16.93 23.24 4.31
N ALA A 348 16.64 22.35 3.37
CA ALA A 348 17.10 22.41 2.00
C ALA A 348 15.96 22.99 1.15
N GLU A 349 16.15 24.17 0.58
CA GLU A 349 15.07 24.91 -0.05
C GLU A 349 15.26 25.17 -1.54
N GLY A 350 14.13 25.36 -2.26
CA GLY A 350 14.14 25.80 -3.65
C GLY A 350 14.64 24.74 -4.62
N LEU A 351 14.56 23.46 -4.26
CA LEU A 351 15.07 22.35 -5.08
C LEU A 351 14.24 22.15 -6.35
N LEU A 352 14.90 21.91 -7.48
CA LEU A 352 14.33 21.61 -8.79
C LEU A 352 13.20 22.58 -9.21
N PRO A 353 13.49 23.89 -9.41
CA PRO A 353 12.47 24.87 -9.78
C PRO A 353 11.75 24.49 -11.09
N GLY A 354 10.41 24.51 -11.07
CA GLY A 354 9.57 24.17 -12.19
C GLY A 354 9.35 22.68 -12.44
N VAL A 355 9.95 21.80 -11.62
CA VAL A 355 9.78 20.34 -11.69
C VAL A 355 8.76 19.89 -10.64
N ILE A 356 7.81 19.05 -11.06
CA ILE A 356 6.81 18.48 -10.15
C ILE A 356 7.32 17.16 -9.62
N ILE A 357 7.73 17.16 -8.36
CA ILE A 357 8.14 15.96 -7.63
C ILE A 357 6.91 15.20 -7.14
N GLY A 358 6.86 13.90 -7.45
CA GLY A 358 5.79 12.99 -7.04
C GLY A 358 6.09 12.26 -5.73
N SER A 359 7.37 12.01 -5.43
CA SER A 359 7.79 11.39 -4.19
C SER A 359 9.21 11.78 -3.81
N VAL A 360 9.50 11.74 -2.52
CA VAL A 360 10.86 11.87 -1.97
C VAL A 360 11.14 10.65 -1.12
N LYS A 361 12.23 9.94 -1.44
CA LYS A 361 12.70 8.80 -0.63
C LYS A 361 13.89 9.24 0.19
N PHE A 362 13.85 8.94 1.48
CA PHE A 362 14.94 9.18 2.40
C PHE A 362 15.72 7.89 2.64
N ASP A 363 17.05 7.97 2.61
CA ASP A 363 17.96 6.88 2.96
C ASP A 363 19.14 7.46 3.74
N GLY A 364 19.18 7.19 5.05
CA GLY A 364 20.14 7.82 5.96
C GLY A 364 20.09 9.35 5.81
N ASN A 365 21.21 9.96 5.43
CA ASN A 365 21.31 11.41 5.25
C ASN A 365 20.98 11.90 3.84
N TYR A 366 20.53 11.02 2.96
CA TYR A 366 20.22 11.36 1.58
C TYR A 366 18.72 11.44 1.34
N ALA A 367 18.32 12.37 0.47
CA ALA A 367 16.96 12.47 -0.05
C ALA A 367 16.97 12.37 -1.57
N SER A 368 16.26 11.39 -2.11
CA SER A 368 16.10 11.20 -3.56
C SER A 368 14.77 11.78 -4.01
N LEU A 369 14.81 12.81 -4.86
CA LEU A 369 13.64 13.47 -5.42
C LEU A 369 13.26 12.82 -6.74
N ILE A 370 12.03 12.31 -6.83
CA ILE A 370 11.53 11.54 -7.97
C ILE A 370 10.37 12.30 -8.60
N GLU A 371 10.49 12.64 -9.89
CA GLU A 371 9.43 13.31 -10.64
C GLU A 371 8.20 12.43 -10.78
N ASN A 372 7.04 13.06 -10.98
CA ASN A 372 5.83 12.33 -11.38
C ASN A 372 6.09 11.50 -12.65
N ASN A 373 5.62 10.26 -12.65
CA ASN A 373 5.76 9.31 -13.75
C ASN A 373 7.20 8.84 -14.07
N ARG A 374 8.15 9.07 -13.16
CA ARG A 374 9.51 8.50 -13.23
C ARG A 374 9.72 7.51 -12.09
N THR A 375 10.71 6.66 -12.26
CA THR A 375 11.15 5.68 -11.24
C THR A 375 12.54 5.98 -10.71
N ASP A 376 13.33 6.72 -11.48
CA ASP A 376 14.67 7.18 -11.13
C ASP A 376 14.64 8.57 -10.48
N ALA A 377 15.60 8.85 -9.61
CA ALA A 377 15.70 10.16 -8.99
C ALA A 377 16.21 11.21 -9.99
N SER A 378 15.57 12.38 -9.98
CA SER A 378 16.01 13.56 -10.74
C SER A 378 17.07 14.36 -10.00
N LEU A 379 17.11 14.25 -8.67
CA LEU A 379 18.09 14.88 -7.78
C LEU A 379 18.27 14.06 -6.52
N VAL A 380 19.50 13.99 -6.02
CA VAL A 380 19.79 13.49 -4.67
C VAL A 380 20.46 14.58 -3.87
N VAL A 381 19.98 14.77 -2.66
CA VAL A 381 20.42 15.82 -1.74
C VAL A 381 21.06 15.16 -0.52
N ASP A 382 22.26 15.59 -0.16
CA ASP A 382 22.89 15.28 1.12
C ASP A 382 22.41 16.29 2.16
N LEU A 383 21.64 15.83 3.12
CA LEU A 383 20.98 16.65 4.14
C LEU A 383 21.91 17.04 5.31
N ASP A 384 23.11 16.46 5.39
CA ASP A 384 24.13 16.86 6.38
C ASP A 384 24.92 18.09 5.91
N GLN A 385 24.79 18.47 4.66
CA GLN A 385 25.48 19.63 4.11
C GLN A 385 24.59 20.86 4.08
N SER A 386 25.16 22.02 4.32
CA SER A 386 24.45 23.31 4.33
C SER A 386 23.99 23.79 2.94
N ALA A 387 24.31 23.06 1.88
CA ALA A 387 23.87 23.29 0.51
C ALA A 387 23.65 21.95 -0.22
N PRO A 388 22.61 21.85 -1.07
CA PRO A 388 22.41 20.64 -1.86
C PRO A 388 23.62 20.37 -2.75
N VAL A 389 24.13 19.16 -2.71
CA VAL A 389 25.17 18.71 -3.65
C VAL A 389 24.45 18.24 -4.91
N GLU A 390 24.39 19.10 -5.92
CA GLU A 390 24.01 18.70 -7.26
C GLU A 390 25.03 17.65 -7.75
N ASN A 391 24.57 16.44 -8.06
CA ASN A 391 25.38 15.28 -8.51
C ASN A 391 26.18 14.56 -7.42
N ALA A 392 25.67 14.38 -6.21
CA ALA A 392 26.13 13.25 -5.42
C ALA A 392 25.94 11.98 -6.27
N GLU A 393 27.00 11.17 -6.46
CA GLU A 393 26.92 9.87 -7.13
C GLU A 393 25.80 9.07 -6.45
N THR A 394 24.68 8.90 -7.16
CA THR A 394 23.43 8.56 -6.57
C THR A 394 23.34 7.08 -6.31
N LYS A 395 23.14 6.69 -5.06
CA LYS A 395 22.57 5.41 -4.69
C LYS A 395 21.10 5.40 -5.14
N CYS A 396 20.85 5.16 -6.42
CA CYS A 396 19.50 5.15 -6.97
C CYS A 396 19.16 3.78 -7.51
N PHE A 397 18.24 3.11 -6.81
CA PHE A 397 17.64 1.91 -7.33
C PHE A 397 16.65 2.29 -8.45
N ILE A 398 16.82 1.68 -9.62
CA ILE A 398 15.93 1.90 -10.78
C ILE A 398 14.57 1.22 -10.53
N ALA A 399 14.57 0.09 -9.82
CA ALA A 399 13.35 -0.63 -9.50
C ALA A 399 12.44 0.19 -8.56
N PRO A 400 11.12 0.23 -8.79
CA PRO A 400 10.18 0.95 -7.93
C PRO A 400 10.15 0.42 -6.49
N TYR A 401 10.41 -0.87 -6.32
CA TYR A 401 10.57 -1.53 -5.03
C TYR A 401 11.88 -2.31 -5.01
N VAL A 402 12.63 -2.11 -3.94
CA VAL A 402 13.84 -2.90 -3.64
C VAL A 402 13.65 -3.52 -2.28
N SER A 403 14.04 -4.78 -2.16
CA SER A 403 13.95 -5.55 -0.93
C SER A 403 15.31 -6.13 -0.56
N LYS A 404 15.63 -6.14 0.73
CA LYS A 404 16.90 -6.67 1.24
C LYS A 404 16.97 -8.18 1.03
N LEU A 405 18.06 -8.67 0.44
CA LEU A 405 18.41 -10.08 0.31
C LEU A 405 19.42 -10.53 1.36
N SER A 406 20.37 -9.66 1.69
CA SER A 406 21.41 -9.85 2.71
C SER A 406 21.98 -8.49 3.10
N ASP A 407 22.97 -8.44 4.00
CA ASP A 407 23.58 -7.18 4.42
C ASP A 407 24.24 -6.40 3.28
N GLY A 408 24.66 -7.06 2.21
CA GLY A 408 25.28 -6.41 1.06
C GLY A 408 24.45 -6.39 -0.22
N LEU A 409 23.27 -7.01 -0.27
CA LEU A 409 22.51 -7.24 -1.49
C LEU A 409 21.05 -6.85 -1.37
N MET A 410 20.52 -6.25 -2.45
CA MET A 410 19.11 -5.91 -2.61
C MET A 410 18.57 -6.48 -3.93
N ALA A 411 17.31 -6.89 -3.94
CA ALA A 411 16.59 -7.30 -5.14
C ALA A 411 15.54 -6.28 -5.53
N GLY A 412 15.39 -6.04 -6.83
CA GLY A 412 14.30 -5.25 -7.41
C GLY A 412 13.66 -5.97 -8.57
N ILE A 413 12.39 -5.66 -8.85
CA ILE A 413 11.66 -6.17 -10.01
C ILE A 413 11.17 -5.02 -10.88
N THR A 414 11.35 -5.13 -12.20
CA THR A 414 10.88 -4.17 -13.21
C THR A 414 10.23 -4.89 -14.38
N ALA A 415 9.39 -4.18 -15.12
CA ALA A 415 8.84 -4.70 -16.38
C ALA A 415 9.76 -4.34 -17.55
N CYS A 416 9.86 -5.23 -18.54
CA CYS A 416 10.48 -4.93 -19.83
C CYS A 416 9.42 -4.36 -20.76
N GLU A 417 9.64 -3.18 -21.33
CA GLU A 417 8.75 -2.54 -22.28
C GLU A 417 9.15 -2.87 -23.71
N ASP A 418 8.15 -3.04 -24.57
CA ASP A 418 8.34 -3.13 -26.02
C ASP A 418 8.35 -1.72 -26.66
N GLU A 419 8.57 -1.65 -27.98
CA GLU A 419 8.62 -0.39 -28.73
C GLU A 419 7.30 0.41 -28.73
N ASN A 420 6.19 -0.23 -28.30
CA ASN A 420 4.86 0.39 -28.23
C ASN A 420 4.45 0.73 -26.77
N GLY A 421 5.35 0.54 -25.78
CA GLY A 421 5.07 0.75 -24.36
C GLY A 421 4.28 -0.38 -23.70
N GLY A 422 4.12 -1.53 -24.36
CA GLY A 422 3.54 -2.74 -23.79
C GLY A 422 4.59 -3.56 -23.03
N TYR A 423 4.18 -4.25 -21.97
CA TYR A 423 5.08 -5.14 -21.24
C TYR A 423 5.23 -6.48 -21.98
N ASN A 424 6.48 -6.88 -22.22
CA ASN A 424 6.83 -8.12 -22.92
C ASN A 424 7.80 -9.02 -22.14
N GLY A 425 7.99 -8.76 -20.87
CA GLY A 425 8.83 -9.54 -19.97
C GLY A 425 8.97 -8.87 -18.61
N LEU A 426 9.55 -9.60 -17.68
CA LEU A 426 9.92 -9.10 -16.36
C LEU A 426 11.43 -9.21 -16.19
N ARG A 427 11.99 -8.31 -15.39
CA ARG A 427 13.40 -8.26 -15.07
C ARG A 427 13.57 -8.25 -13.56
N LEU A 428 14.36 -9.20 -13.07
CA LEU A 428 14.82 -9.25 -11.69
C LEU A 428 16.23 -8.65 -11.65
N GLU A 429 16.45 -7.66 -10.80
CA GLU A 429 17.67 -6.88 -10.73
C GLU A 429 18.32 -7.05 -9.37
N LEU A 430 19.63 -7.29 -9.37
CA LEU A 430 20.46 -7.39 -8.17
C LEU A 430 21.26 -6.10 -8.00
N TYR A 431 21.24 -5.54 -6.81
CA TYR A 431 21.92 -4.31 -6.46
C TYR A 431 22.84 -4.50 -5.25
N SER A 432 23.93 -3.75 -5.21
CA SER A 432 24.71 -3.55 -4.00
C SER A 432 23.94 -2.69 -3.01
N ALA A 433 23.77 -3.16 -1.78
CA ALA A 433 23.14 -2.37 -0.72
C ALA A 433 23.98 -1.15 -0.33
N ASP A 434 25.33 -1.26 -0.43
CA ASP A 434 26.24 -0.19 -0.02
C ASP A 434 26.36 0.94 -1.04
N SER A 435 26.46 0.60 -2.35
CA SER A 435 26.64 1.60 -3.41
C SER A 435 25.34 1.95 -4.15
N GLY A 436 24.29 1.11 -4.04
CA GLY A 436 23.08 1.23 -4.86
C GLY A 436 23.27 0.86 -6.33
N GLU A 437 24.49 0.44 -6.73
CA GLU A 437 24.77 0.07 -8.11
C GLU A 437 24.16 -1.27 -8.48
N LYS A 438 23.64 -1.36 -9.71
CA LYS A 438 23.14 -2.62 -10.26
C LYS A 438 24.32 -3.56 -10.58
N ILE A 439 24.33 -4.71 -9.91
CA ILE A 439 25.33 -5.77 -10.09
C ILE A 439 25.00 -6.62 -11.33
N SER A 440 23.74 -7.06 -11.42
CA SER A 440 23.29 -7.92 -12.51
C SER A 440 21.78 -7.82 -12.73
N GLU A 441 21.32 -8.36 -13.85
CA GLU A 441 19.88 -8.50 -14.16
C GLU A 441 19.59 -9.84 -14.84
N THR A 442 18.38 -10.35 -14.58
CA THR A 442 17.87 -11.57 -15.21
C THR A 442 16.50 -11.29 -15.79
N VAL A 443 16.36 -11.37 -17.11
CA VAL A 443 15.07 -11.22 -17.82
C VAL A 443 14.38 -12.57 -17.91
N PHE A 444 13.13 -12.59 -17.44
CA PHE A 444 12.29 -13.80 -17.40
C PHE A 444 10.86 -13.50 -17.83
N ALA A 445 10.00 -14.52 -17.87
CA ALA A 445 8.59 -14.39 -18.24
C ALA A 445 8.40 -13.56 -19.53
N ARG A 446 9.15 -13.90 -20.58
CA ARG A 446 9.12 -13.20 -21.88
C ARG A 446 7.84 -13.50 -22.65
N PHE A 447 6.73 -12.94 -22.22
CA PHE A 447 5.41 -13.09 -22.81
C PHE A 447 4.80 -11.71 -23.11
N PRO A 448 4.00 -11.60 -24.18
CA PRO A 448 3.20 -10.39 -24.39
C PRO A 448 2.20 -10.17 -23.24
N LYS A 449 1.97 -8.91 -22.87
CA LYS A 449 1.01 -8.54 -21.82
C LYS A 449 1.27 -9.25 -20.48
N VAL A 450 2.55 -9.42 -20.15
CA VAL A 450 2.95 -9.98 -18.86
C VAL A 450 2.62 -9.01 -17.72
N GLN A 451 2.17 -9.54 -16.59
CA GLN A 451 1.86 -8.82 -15.37
C GLN A 451 2.38 -9.59 -14.16
N SER A 452 2.67 -8.86 -13.10
CA SER A 452 3.00 -9.44 -11.80
C SER A 452 2.50 -8.52 -10.70
N PRO A 453 1.81 -9.04 -9.68
CA PRO A 453 1.49 -8.25 -8.50
C PRO A 453 2.74 -7.70 -7.79
N ALA A 454 3.90 -8.35 -7.91
CA ALA A 454 5.16 -7.86 -7.34
C ALA A 454 5.65 -6.53 -7.93
N LEU A 455 5.14 -6.09 -9.09
CA LEU A 455 5.43 -4.77 -9.64
C LEU A 455 4.76 -3.61 -8.87
N SER A 456 3.72 -3.90 -8.09
CA SER A 456 2.94 -2.92 -7.35
C SER A 456 2.80 -3.22 -5.86
N ASP A 457 3.00 -4.47 -5.46
CA ASP A 457 2.95 -4.92 -4.08
C ASP A 457 4.21 -5.74 -3.75
N LYS A 458 5.11 -5.15 -2.95
CA LYS A 458 6.36 -5.83 -2.54
C LYS A 458 6.12 -7.15 -1.81
N LYS A 459 4.96 -7.33 -1.15
CA LYS A 459 4.60 -8.55 -0.42
C LYS A 459 4.34 -9.74 -1.34
N ALA A 460 4.04 -9.49 -2.62
CA ALA A 460 3.88 -10.54 -3.62
C ALA A 460 5.21 -11.18 -4.05
N MET A 461 6.34 -10.50 -3.83
CA MET A 461 7.66 -11.07 -4.04
C MET A 461 8.10 -11.80 -2.76
N LEU A 462 8.16 -13.12 -2.80
CA LEU A 462 8.78 -13.90 -1.72
C LEU A 462 10.28 -13.62 -1.69
N ILE A 463 10.81 -13.35 -0.51
CA ILE A 463 12.24 -13.36 -0.23
C ILE A 463 12.48 -14.26 0.97
N ASP A 464 13.22 -15.33 0.76
CA ASP A 464 13.70 -16.21 1.80
C ASP A 464 15.23 -16.11 1.83
N THR A 465 15.74 -15.46 2.85
CA THR A 465 17.18 -15.21 3.01
C THR A 465 17.94 -16.45 3.49
N ASP A 466 17.28 -17.35 4.21
CA ASP A 466 17.89 -18.56 4.76
C ASP A 466 18.17 -19.57 3.65
N ASN A 467 17.22 -19.76 2.75
CA ASN A 467 17.35 -20.64 1.59
C ASN A 467 17.89 -19.93 0.34
N LYS A 468 18.11 -18.62 0.41
CA LYS A 468 18.59 -17.76 -0.69
C LYS A 468 17.73 -17.89 -1.93
N ILE A 469 16.42 -17.76 -1.77
CA ILE A 469 15.47 -17.79 -2.89
C ILE A 469 14.61 -16.54 -2.96
N VAL A 470 14.19 -16.24 -4.19
CA VAL A 470 13.20 -15.22 -4.53
C VAL A 470 12.10 -15.88 -5.34
N GLY A 471 10.83 -15.65 -4.95
CA GLY A 471 9.66 -16.18 -5.64
C GLY A 471 8.79 -15.05 -6.19
N ILE A 472 8.28 -15.22 -7.42
CA ILE A 472 7.53 -14.16 -8.13
C ILE A 472 6.31 -14.76 -8.84
N PRO A 473 5.09 -14.32 -8.48
CA PRO A 473 3.87 -14.64 -9.22
C PRO A 473 3.81 -13.85 -10.53
N VAL A 474 3.40 -14.51 -11.60
CA VAL A 474 3.33 -13.95 -12.95
C VAL A 474 2.06 -14.39 -13.66
N SER A 475 1.39 -13.46 -14.30
CA SER A 475 0.29 -13.72 -15.23
C SER A 475 0.63 -13.20 -16.62
N SER A 476 0.22 -13.90 -17.65
CA SER A 476 0.33 -13.44 -19.04
C SER A 476 -0.93 -13.77 -19.81
N VAL A 477 -1.29 -12.90 -20.76
CA VAL A 477 -2.45 -13.12 -21.63
C VAL A 477 -1.96 -13.38 -23.05
N ASN A 478 -2.37 -14.51 -23.63
CA ASN A 478 -2.09 -14.84 -25.01
C ASN A 478 -3.39 -15.23 -25.75
N GLU A 479 -3.28 -15.61 -27.02
CA GLU A 479 -4.44 -16.03 -27.84
C GLU A 479 -5.16 -17.30 -27.34
N PHE A 480 -4.55 -18.06 -26.43
CA PHE A 480 -5.10 -19.29 -25.85
C PHE A 480 -5.68 -19.08 -24.44
N GLY A 481 -5.61 -17.86 -23.89
CA GLY A 481 -6.13 -17.52 -22.55
C GLY A 481 -5.09 -16.91 -21.62
N VAL A 482 -5.38 -16.94 -20.32
CA VAL A 482 -4.48 -16.47 -19.26
C VAL A 482 -3.59 -17.62 -18.81
N LYS A 483 -2.29 -17.34 -18.69
CA LYS A 483 -1.32 -18.29 -18.16
C LYS A 483 -0.81 -17.75 -16.84
N ASN A 484 -1.02 -18.48 -15.73
CA ASN A 484 -0.56 -18.13 -14.41
C ASN A 484 0.61 -19.01 -13.99
N GLN A 485 1.71 -18.38 -13.59
CA GLN A 485 2.97 -19.03 -13.27
C GLN A 485 3.55 -18.46 -11.97
N TYR A 486 4.30 -19.28 -11.26
CA TYR A 486 5.13 -18.85 -10.13
C TYR A 486 6.58 -19.21 -10.43
N PHE A 487 7.43 -18.20 -10.52
CA PHE A 487 8.86 -18.35 -10.78
C PHE A 487 9.63 -18.36 -9.47
N VAL A 488 10.56 -19.29 -9.32
CA VAL A 488 11.49 -19.38 -8.18
C VAL A 488 12.91 -19.25 -8.70
N PHE A 489 13.66 -18.33 -8.08
CA PHE A 489 15.07 -18.08 -8.37
C PHE A 489 15.90 -18.30 -7.11
N GLY A 490 17.06 -18.95 -7.26
CA GLY A 490 18.14 -18.82 -6.29
C GLY A 490 18.97 -17.58 -6.57
N TYR A 491 19.64 -17.03 -5.56
CA TYR A 491 20.53 -15.89 -5.73
C TYR A 491 21.87 -16.07 -5.01
N ASP A 492 22.88 -15.41 -5.54
CA ASP A 492 24.20 -15.20 -4.93
C ASP A 492 24.70 -13.78 -5.23
N GLU A 493 25.94 -13.49 -4.92
CA GLU A 493 26.59 -12.20 -5.17
C GLU A 493 26.72 -11.82 -6.65
N ASN A 494 26.53 -12.75 -7.57
CA ASN A 494 26.68 -12.56 -9.02
C ASN A 494 25.36 -12.40 -9.75
N GLY A 495 24.24 -12.87 -9.18
CA GLY A 495 22.93 -12.78 -9.84
C GLY A 495 21.92 -13.81 -9.40
N PHE A 496 20.91 -13.98 -10.28
CA PHE A 496 19.79 -14.88 -10.08
C PHE A 496 19.86 -16.09 -11.01
N THR A 497 19.56 -17.27 -10.48
CA THR A 497 19.47 -18.52 -11.23
C THR A 497 18.08 -19.12 -11.06
N GLN A 498 17.34 -19.35 -12.16
CA GLN A 498 16.02 -19.97 -12.10
C GLN A 498 16.12 -21.39 -11.55
N LYS A 499 15.37 -21.68 -10.49
CA LYS A 499 15.26 -22.98 -9.83
C LYS A 499 14.03 -23.77 -10.27
N GLY A 500 12.88 -23.10 -10.42
CA GLY A 500 11.63 -23.71 -10.80
C GLY A 500 10.64 -22.74 -11.41
N VAL A 501 9.66 -23.30 -12.14
CA VAL A 501 8.47 -22.59 -12.62
C VAL A 501 7.28 -23.49 -12.40
N PHE A 502 6.29 -23.01 -11.67
CA PHE A 502 5.06 -23.73 -11.35
C PHE A 502 3.91 -23.09 -12.13
N GLU A 503 3.09 -23.91 -12.80
CA GLU A 503 2.03 -23.44 -13.68
C GLU A 503 0.69 -24.04 -13.27
N TYR A 504 -0.37 -23.25 -13.37
CA TYR A 504 -1.72 -23.80 -13.41
C TYR A 504 -2.11 -24.09 -14.85
N ASN A 505 -2.45 -25.34 -15.09
CA ASN A 505 -2.87 -25.84 -16.41
C ASN A 505 -4.39 -26.08 -16.48
N ASP A 506 -5.18 -25.51 -15.59
CA ASP A 506 -6.63 -25.66 -15.62
C ASP A 506 -7.29 -24.67 -16.56
N ILE A 507 -8.39 -25.13 -17.18
CA ILE A 507 -9.19 -24.43 -18.18
C ILE A 507 -9.92 -23.20 -17.61
N ASP A 508 -9.89 -23.04 -16.29
CA ASP A 508 -10.54 -21.92 -15.60
C ASP A 508 -9.53 -20.79 -15.36
N ASP A 509 -9.59 -19.75 -16.19
CA ASP A 509 -8.69 -18.59 -16.21
C ASP A 509 -8.75 -17.72 -14.92
N SER A 510 -9.53 -18.13 -13.92
CA SER A 510 -9.80 -17.34 -12.70
C SER A 510 -8.74 -17.46 -11.60
N TYR A 511 -7.80 -18.40 -11.70
CA TYR A 511 -6.82 -18.68 -10.63
C TYR A 511 -5.50 -17.94 -10.86
N THR A 512 -5.11 -17.08 -9.93
CA THR A 512 -3.82 -16.39 -9.94
C THR A 512 -2.99 -16.79 -8.73
N PHE A 513 -1.67 -16.91 -8.89
CA PHE A 513 -0.78 -16.94 -7.74
C PHE A 513 -0.65 -15.55 -7.12
N GLU A 514 -0.68 -15.48 -5.81
CA GLU A 514 -0.71 -14.20 -5.09
C GLU A 514 0.48 -14.06 -4.13
N ARG A 515 0.75 -15.12 -3.38
CA ARG A 515 1.78 -15.15 -2.33
C ARG A 515 2.51 -16.48 -2.30
N ALA A 516 3.62 -16.51 -1.57
CA ALA A 516 4.20 -17.75 -1.09
C ALA A 516 4.85 -17.57 0.28
N VAL A 517 4.97 -18.68 0.99
CA VAL A 517 5.69 -18.75 2.26
C VAL A 517 6.59 -19.97 2.27
N VAL A 518 7.74 -19.86 2.93
CA VAL A 518 8.68 -20.97 3.13
C VAL A 518 8.72 -21.33 4.60
N THR A 519 8.61 -22.60 4.90
CA THR A 519 8.73 -23.11 6.26
C THR A 519 9.08 -24.58 6.25
N ASP A 520 9.98 -25.00 7.13
CA ASP A 520 10.39 -26.41 7.31
C ASP A 520 10.86 -27.12 6.02
N GLY A 521 11.54 -26.40 5.13
CA GLY A 521 12.03 -26.95 3.84
C GLY A 521 10.96 -27.08 2.76
N VAL A 522 9.75 -26.54 2.98
CA VAL A 522 8.63 -26.57 2.04
C VAL A 522 8.28 -25.16 1.59
N LEU A 523 8.14 -24.95 0.31
CA LEU A 523 7.60 -23.74 -0.31
C LEU A 523 6.10 -23.94 -0.56
N TYR A 524 5.27 -23.14 0.10
CA TYR A 524 3.83 -23.09 -0.16
C TYR A 524 3.52 -21.93 -1.09
N ILE A 525 3.05 -22.23 -2.29
CA ILE A 525 2.63 -21.24 -3.29
C ILE A 525 1.11 -21.13 -3.22
N ILE A 526 0.61 -19.94 -2.99
CA ILE A 526 -0.78 -19.66 -2.63
C ILE A 526 -1.37 -18.71 -3.67
N GLY A 527 -2.54 -19.07 -4.14
CA GLY A 527 -3.29 -18.25 -5.10
C GLY A 527 -4.79 -18.41 -4.92
N SER A 528 -5.57 -17.68 -5.69
CA SER A 528 -7.02 -17.67 -5.62
C SER A 528 -7.57 -19.10 -5.70
N GLY A 529 -8.05 -19.61 -4.56
CA GLY A 529 -8.68 -20.93 -4.48
C GLY A 529 -7.73 -22.14 -4.44
N ARG A 530 -6.38 -21.95 -4.42
CA ARG A 530 -5.42 -23.08 -4.36
C ARG A 530 -4.18 -22.79 -3.53
N MET A 531 -3.61 -23.88 -3.03
CA MET A 531 -2.29 -23.92 -2.40
C MET A 531 -1.51 -25.11 -2.95
N VAL A 532 -0.24 -24.90 -3.30
CA VAL A 532 0.68 -25.93 -3.77
C VAL A 532 1.85 -26.00 -2.83
N SER A 533 2.18 -27.18 -2.32
CA SER A 533 3.40 -27.43 -1.57
C SER A 533 4.50 -27.97 -2.48
N VAL A 534 5.69 -27.43 -2.35
CA VAL A 534 6.87 -27.74 -3.16
C VAL A 534 8.03 -28.06 -2.23
N ASP A 535 8.69 -29.17 -2.44
CA ASP A 535 9.93 -29.51 -1.79
C ASP A 535 11.05 -28.58 -2.26
N LEU A 536 11.73 -27.89 -1.35
CA LEU A 536 12.77 -26.91 -1.70
C LEU A 536 14.06 -27.54 -2.22
N ASP A 537 14.36 -28.80 -1.87
CA ASP A 537 15.62 -29.44 -2.23
C ASP A 537 15.64 -29.80 -3.73
N ASP A 538 14.53 -30.32 -4.24
CA ASP A 538 14.43 -30.79 -5.63
C ASP A 538 13.41 -30.03 -6.48
N MET A 539 12.70 -29.05 -5.91
CA MET A 539 11.65 -28.25 -6.57
C MET A 539 10.51 -29.09 -7.15
N THR A 540 10.17 -30.22 -6.50
CA THR A 540 9.04 -31.07 -6.91
C THR A 540 7.78 -30.70 -6.14
N VAL A 541 6.63 -30.74 -6.86
CA VAL A 541 5.32 -30.55 -6.21
C VAL A 541 5.03 -31.77 -5.35
N ALA A 542 4.86 -31.55 -4.04
CA ALA A 542 4.53 -32.60 -3.09
C ALA A 542 3.02 -32.81 -2.97
N ASP A 543 2.23 -31.72 -2.90
CA ASP A 543 0.78 -31.80 -2.78
C ASP A 543 0.11 -30.53 -3.35
N THR A 544 -1.20 -30.64 -3.65
CA THR A 544 -2.02 -29.52 -4.13
C THR A 544 -3.37 -29.55 -3.42
N PHE A 545 -3.73 -28.45 -2.81
CA PHE A 545 -5.00 -28.26 -2.12
C PHE A 545 -5.87 -27.23 -2.85
N VAL A 546 -7.19 -27.46 -2.91
CA VAL A 546 -8.20 -26.55 -3.48
C VAL A 546 -9.14 -26.12 -2.36
N PHE A 547 -9.30 -24.79 -2.14
CA PHE A 547 -10.18 -24.20 -1.15
C PHE A 547 -11.65 -24.26 -1.55
#